data_15e1e9ec7d26f575d4eafcc64fef8386
#
_entry.id   15e1e9ec7d26f575d4eafcc64fef8386
#
_cell.length_a   1.000
_cell.length_b   1.000
_cell.length_c   1.000
_cell.angle_alpha   90.00
_cell.angle_beta   90.00
_cell.angle_gamma   90.00
#
_symmetry.space_group_name_H-M   'P 1'
#
loop_
_entity.id
_entity.type
_entity.pdbx_description
1 polymer ?
#
loop_
_entity_poly.entity_id
_entity_poly.type
_entity_poly.pdbx_seq_one_letter_code
_entity_poly.pdbx_strand_id
1 'polypeptide(L)'
;MASIVEKETGVPDERRTVAAVFVNRMREGMRLQTDPTVIYGVTGGKEVLDRGLRRSELNRKTPYNTYQIDGLPPTPIANPGRAAIEAALAPDESPYLYFVADGSGGHAFARTLAEHEANVARWREIERAQGADTESPVQTD
;
A
#
# COMPACT_ATOMS: atom_id res chain seq x y z
N MET A 1 6.88 0.86 -9.82
CA MET A 1 5.95 1.78 -9.13
C MET A 1 4.52 1.67 -9.64
N ALA A 2 4.29 1.81 -10.94
CA ALA A 2 2.93 1.80 -11.48
C ALA A 2 2.15 0.52 -11.11
N SER A 3 2.80 -0.63 -11.12
CA SER A 3 2.13 -1.88 -10.77
C SER A 3 1.67 -1.92 -9.30
N ILE A 4 2.38 -1.23 -8.42
CA ILE A 4 2.00 -1.13 -7.02
C ILE A 4 0.77 -0.22 -6.91
N VAL A 5 0.78 0.93 -7.58
CA VAL A 5 -0.37 1.84 -7.59
C VAL A 5 -1.60 1.13 -8.13
N GLU A 6 -1.44 0.33 -9.18
CA GLU A 6 -2.53 -0.45 -9.79
C GLU A 6 -3.20 -1.35 -8.75
N LYS A 7 -2.40 -2.01 -7.92
CA LYS A 7 -2.91 -2.94 -6.91
C LYS A 7 -3.41 -2.26 -5.64
N GLU A 8 -2.93 -1.06 -5.35
CA GLU A 8 -3.28 -0.39 -4.09
C GLU A 8 -4.61 0.33 -4.15
N THR A 9 -4.99 0.88 -5.28
CA THR A 9 -6.25 1.62 -5.33
C THR A 9 -6.96 1.46 -6.66
N GLY A 10 -8.28 1.32 -6.59
CA GLY A 10 -9.15 1.41 -7.75
C GLY A 10 -9.85 2.77 -7.85
N VAL A 11 -9.55 3.69 -6.95
CA VAL A 11 -10.18 5.02 -6.93
C VAL A 11 -9.38 5.96 -7.82
N PRO A 12 -9.96 6.40 -8.95
CA PRO A 12 -9.21 7.22 -9.93
C PRO A 12 -8.59 8.47 -9.33
N ASP A 13 -9.33 9.17 -8.47
CA ASP A 13 -8.88 10.44 -7.92
C ASP A 13 -7.74 10.29 -6.92
N GLU A 14 -7.47 9.09 -6.44
CA GLU A 14 -6.43 8.84 -5.44
C GLU A 14 -5.13 8.31 -6.02
N ARG A 15 -5.12 7.89 -7.28
CA ARG A 15 -3.94 7.22 -7.84
C ARG A 15 -2.68 8.08 -7.74
N ARG A 16 -2.78 9.36 -8.05
CA ARG A 16 -1.62 10.26 -8.00
C ARG A 16 -1.18 10.53 -6.56
N THR A 17 -2.12 10.58 -5.63
CA THR A 17 -1.80 10.76 -4.20
C THR A 17 -1.15 9.51 -3.64
N VAL A 18 -1.64 8.32 -3.99
CA VAL A 18 -1.02 7.05 -3.60
C VAL A 18 0.40 6.97 -4.16
N ALA A 19 0.60 7.31 -5.42
CA ALA A 19 1.93 7.35 -6.03
C ALA A 19 2.85 8.32 -5.26
N ALA A 20 2.32 9.46 -4.85
CA ALA A 20 3.08 10.46 -4.10
C ALA A 20 3.57 9.91 -2.76
N VAL A 21 2.74 9.11 -2.08
CA VAL A 21 3.15 8.49 -0.81
C VAL A 21 4.40 7.64 -1.02
N PHE A 22 4.39 6.77 -2.03
CA PHE A 22 5.54 5.90 -2.29
C PHE A 22 6.79 6.68 -2.71
N VAL A 23 6.63 7.70 -3.54
CA VAL A 23 7.75 8.56 -3.94
C VAL A 23 8.32 9.29 -2.72
N ASN A 24 7.45 9.84 -1.87
CA ASN A 24 7.88 10.52 -0.66
C ASN A 24 8.62 9.58 0.28
N ARG A 25 8.13 8.35 0.45
CA ARG A 25 8.81 7.36 1.28
C ARG A 25 10.20 7.05 0.75
N MET A 26 10.34 6.85 -0.55
CA MET A 26 11.65 6.59 -1.14
C MET A 26 12.62 7.76 -0.92
N ARG A 27 12.11 8.99 -1.03
CA ARG A 27 12.94 10.19 -0.78
C ARG A 27 13.41 10.28 0.67
N GLU A 28 12.58 9.80 1.61
CA GLU A 28 12.89 9.83 3.03
C GLU A 28 13.68 8.60 3.49
N GLY A 29 13.99 7.67 2.59
CA GLY A 29 14.65 6.43 2.95
C GLY A 29 13.77 5.45 3.69
N MET A 30 12.45 5.59 3.56
CA MET A 30 11.48 4.69 4.21
C MET A 30 11.17 3.52 3.30
N ARG A 31 10.97 2.34 3.90
CA ARG A 31 10.50 1.17 3.15
C ARG A 31 9.08 1.41 2.68
N LEU A 32 8.71 0.82 1.54
CA LEU A 32 7.39 1.04 0.96
C LEU A 32 6.27 0.38 1.75
N GLN A 33 6.53 -0.80 2.31
CA GLN A 33 5.61 -1.51 3.21
C GLN A 33 4.20 -1.66 2.62
N THR A 34 4.13 -2.20 1.43
CA THR A 34 2.88 -2.37 0.70
C THR A 34 2.53 -3.84 0.56
N ASP A 35 1.34 -4.21 0.99
CA ASP A 35 0.86 -5.59 1.01
C ASP A 35 0.88 -6.27 -0.37
N PRO A 36 0.47 -5.62 -1.46
CA PRO A 36 0.48 -6.27 -2.76
C PRO A 36 1.82 -6.87 -3.17
N THR A 37 2.94 -6.29 -2.77
CA THR A 37 4.25 -6.86 -3.09
C THR A 37 4.51 -8.15 -2.31
N VAL A 38 4.05 -8.22 -1.06
CA VAL A 38 4.16 -9.43 -0.25
C VAL A 38 3.30 -10.53 -0.85
N ILE A 39 2.07 -10.19 -1.23
CA ILE A 39 1.14 -11.13 -1.85
C ILE A 39 1.77 -11.70 -3.13
N TYR A 40 2.36 -10.86 -3.95
CA TYR A 40 3.02 -11.32 -5.18
C TYR A 40 4.17 -12.27 -4.85
N GLY A 41 4.94 -11.98 -3.83
CA GLY A 41 6.04 -12.85 -3.40
C GLY A 41 5.55 -14.22 -2.93
N VAL A 42 4.36 -14.28 -2.33
CA VAL A 42 3.75 -15.53 -1.86
C VAL A 42 3.15 -16.31 -3.02
N THR A 43 2.43 -15.64 -3.93
CA THR A 43 1.64 -16.32 -4.97
C THR A 43 2.36 -16.43 -6.31
N GLY A 44 3.41 -15.66 -6.52
CA GLY A 44 4.09 -15.57 -7.82
C GLY A 44 3.23 -14.90 -8.87
N GLY A 45 2.17 -14.23 -8.46
CA GLY A 45 1.24 -13.58 -9.39
C GLY A 45 0.28 -14.54 -10.08
N LYS A 46 0.28 -15.82 -9.68
CA LYS A 46 -0.50 -16.85 -10.37
C LYS A 46 -1.90 -17.04 -9.81
N GLU A 47 -2.17 -16.52 -8.62
CA GLU A 47 -3.45 -16.68 -7.97
C GLU A 47 -3.76 -15.51 -7.07
N VAL A 48 -5.02 -15.38 -6.69
CA VAL A 48 -5.46 -14.37 -5.74
C VAL A 48 -5.40 -14.98 -4.35
N LEU A 49 -4.80 -14.25 -3.41
CA LEU A 49 -4.78 -14.68 -2.02
C LEU A 49 -6.16 -14.38 -1.43
N ASP A 50 -6.87 -15.43 -1.00
CA ASP A 50 -8.24 -15.29 -0.49
C ASP A 50 -8.30 -15.15 1.03
N ARG A 51 -7.19 -14.86 1.65
CA ARG A 51 -7.06 -14.62 3.09
C ARG A 51 -6.13 -13.44 3.33
N GLY A 52 -6.11 -12.94 4.55
CA GLY A 52 -5.17 -11.90 4.93
C GLY A 52 -3.73 -12.43 5.00
N LEU A 53 -2.79 -11.52 4.93
CA LEU A 53 -1.39 -11.87 5.10
C LEU A 53 -1.12 -12.28 6.55
N ARG A 54 -0.29 -13.30 6.71
CA ARG A 54 0.14 -13.76 8.03
C ARG A 54 1.36 -12.95 8.47
N ARG A 55 1.50 -12.80 9.79
CA ARG A 55 2.67 -12.11 10.34
C ARG A 55 3.98 -12.76 9.89
N SER A 56 4.01 -14.10 9.81
CA SER A 56 5.19 -14.79 9.32
C SER A 56 5.55 -14.41 7.88
N GLU A 57 4.54 -14.14 7.06
CA GLU A 57 4.77 -13.69 5.69
C GLU A 57 5.28 -12.26 5.65
N LEU A 58 4.77 -11.39 6.50
CA LEU A 58 5.24 -10.01 6.61
C LEU A 58 6.68 -9.93 7.16
N ASN A 59 7.07 -10.91 7.96
CA ASN A 59 8.40 -10.92 8.57
C ASN A 59 9.45 -11.64 7.73
N ARG A 60 9.03 -12.38 6.70
CA ARG A 60 9.97 -13.17 5.88
C ARG A 60 10.72 -12.27 4.92
N LYS A 61 12.04 -12.40 4.89
CA LYS A 61 12.88 -11.68 3.92
C LYS A 61 12.79 -12.35 2.57
N THR A 62 12.14 -11.69 1.63
CA THR A 62 12.09 -12.12 0.23
C THR A 62 12.37 -10.89 -0.63
N PRO A 63 12.78 -11.07 -1.89
CA PRO A 63 13.04 -9.93 -2.78
C PRO A 63 11.81 -9.05 -3.00
N TYR A 64 10.61 -9.58 -2.80
CA TYR A 64 9.36 -8.84 -3.02
C TYR A 64 8.73 -8.27 -1.75
N ASN A 65 9.27 -8.57 -0.58
CA ASN A 65 8.68 -8.10 0.66
C ASN A 65 9.16 -6.70 1.00
N THR A 66 8.36 -5.71 0.67
CA THR A 66 8.71 -4.30 0.89
C THR A 66 8.66 -3.89 2.36
N TYR A 67 8.24 -4.76 3.25
CA TYR A 67 8.41 -4.56 4.70
C TYR A 67 9.85 -4.88 5.12
N GLN A 68 10.59 -5.64 4.31
CA GLN A 68 11.92 -6.14 4.66
C GLN A 68 13.02 -5.66 3.72
N ILE A 69 12.68 -5.04 2.60
CA ILE A 69 13.66 -4.52 1.65
C ILE A 69 13.48 -3.01 1.51
N ASP A 70 14.54 -2.35 1.10
CA ASP A 70 14.50 -0.92 0.79
C ASP A 70 14.11 -0.72 -0.67
N GLY A 71 13.26 0.28 -0.91
CA GLY A 71 12.88 0.64 -2.28
C GLY A 71 11.94 -0.34 -2.95
N LEU A 72 11.97 -0.32 -4.26
CA LEU A 72 11.06 -1.09 -5.11
C LEU A 72 11.45 -2.56 -5.18
N PRO A 73 10.48 -3.46 -5.39
CA PRO A 73 10.79 -4.86 -5.68
C PRO A 73 11.49 -4.98 -7.04
N PRO A 74 12.10 -6.17 -7.31
CA PRO A 74 12.93 -6.33 -8.51
C PRO A 74 12.17 -6.27 -9.83
N THR A 75 10.86 -6.53 -9.83
CA THR A 75 10.03 -6.48 -11.05
C THR A 75 8.68 -5.86 -10.74
N PRO A 76 7.93 -5.45 -11.77
CA PRO A 76 6.51 -5.15 -11.58
C PRO A 76 5.78 -6.36 -11.01
N ILE A 77 4.70 -6.11 -10.29
CA ILE A 77 3.90 -7.15 -9.64
C ILE A 77 2.54 -7.35 -10.31
N ALA A 78 2.26 -6.57 -11.34
CA ALA A 78 1.02 -6.65 -12.11
C ALA A 78 1.24 -5.93 -13.43
N ASN A 79 0.28 -6.07 -14.32
CA ASN A 79 0.22 -5.28 -15.55
C ASN A 79 -0.55 -4.00 -15.24
N PRO A 80 0.13 -2.85 -15.08
CA PRO A 80 -0.57 -1.62 -14.73
C PRO A 80 -1.37 -1.08 -15.91
N GLY A 81 -2.54 -0.54 -15.61
CA GLY A 81 -3.30 0.18 -16.58
C GLY A 81 -2.71 1.56 -16.85
N ARG A 82 -3.23 2.22 -17.88
CA ARG A 82 -2.73 3.54 -18.28
C ARG A 82 -2.78 4.55 -17.13
N ALA A 83 -3.89 4.57 -16.38
CA ALA A 83 -4.07 5.54 -15.30
C ALA A 83 -3.02 5.37 -14.20
N ALA A 84 -2.66 4.13 -13.86
CA ALA A 84 -1.62 3.87 -12.87
C ALA A 84 -0.24 4.29 -13.38
N ILE A 85 0.03 4.07 -14.66
CA ILE A 85 1.29 4.50 -15.27
C ILE A 85 1.39 6.02 -15.25
N GLU A 86 0.31 6.71 -15.62
CA GLU A 86 0.28 8.18 -15.60
C GLU A 86 0.47 8.72 -14.19
N ALA A 87 -0.15 8.09 -13.20
CA ALA A 87 -0.01 8.51 -11.81
C ALA A 87 1.44 8.33 -11.32
N ALA A 88 2.09 7.24 -11.71
CA ALA A 88 3.47 7.00 -11.31
C ALA A 88 4.43 8.00 -11.96
N LEU A 89 4.13 8.43 -13.18
CA LEU A 89 4.96 9.41 -13.89
C LEU A 89 4.74 10.84 -13.41
N ALA A 90 3.57 11.13 -12.85
CA ALA A 90 3.21 12.47 -12.41
C ALA A 90 2.46 12.40 -11.07
N PRO A 91 3.14 11.96 -10.01
CA PRO A 91 2.49 11.91 -8.70
C PRO A 91 2.15 13.31 -8.21
N ASP A 92 1.17 13.40 -7.31
CA ASP A 92 0.80 14.67 -6.70
C ASP A 92 1.96 15.26 -5.92
N GLU A 93 1.96 16.58 -5.84
CA GLU A 93 2.82 17.28 -4.90
C GLU A 93 2.10 17.32 -3.56
N SER A 94 2.35 16.34 -2.72
CA SER A 94 1.72 16.24 -1.41
C SER A 94 2.74 15.78 -0.39
N PRO A 95 2.51 16.09 0.90
CA PRO A 95 3.47 15.73 1.96
C PRO A 95 3.21 14.36 2.58
N TYR A 96 2.28 13.59 2.04
CA TYR A 96 1.83 12.37 2.71
C TYR A 96 2.85 11.25 2.64
N LEU A 97 3.00 10.55 3.77
CA LEU A 97 3.88 9.39 3.92
C LEU A 97 3.10 8.11 4.26
N TYR A 98 1.82 8.23 4.57
CA TYR A 98 0.99 7.10 5.03
C TYR A 98 -0.39 7.17 4.41
N PHE A 99 -1.02 6.00 4.25
CA PHE A 99 -2.44 5.93 3.95
C PHE A 99 -3.03 4.64 4.49
N VAL A 100 -4.34 4.66 4.73
CA VAL A 100 -5.10 3.50 5.19
C VAL A 100 -6.52 3.66 4.69
N ALA A 101 -7.24 2.55 4.49
CA ALA A 101 -8.63 2.59 4.08
C ALA A 101 -9.46 3.42 5.05
N ASP A 102 -10.45 4.14 4.54
CA ASP A 102 -11.31 5.03 5.36
C ASP A 102 -12.76 4.58 5.46
N GLY A 103 -13.09 3.43 4.84
CA GLY A 103 -14.45 2.90 4.88
C GLY A 103 -15.34 3.35 3.74
N SER A 104 -14.90 4.29 2.90
CA SER A 104 -15.68 4.79 1.77
C SER A 104 -15.32 4.12 0.46
N GLY A 105 -14.33 3.22 0.48
CA GLY A 105 -13.71 2.69 -0.72
C GLY A 105 -12.43 3.41 -1.07
N GLY A 106 -12.16 4.54 -0.43
CA GLY A 106 -10.95 5.33 -0.59
C GLY A 106 -10.05 5.21 0.63
N HIS A 107 -9.18 6.20 0.79
CA HIS A 107 -8.13 6.17 1.81
C HIS A 107 -8.05 7.48 2.59
N ALA A 108 -7.59 7.37 3.83
CA ALA A 108 -7.20 8.51 4.64
C ALA A 108 -5.69 8.63 4.57
N PHE A 109 -5.22 9.79 4.16
CA PHE A 109 -3.79 10.07 3.99
C PHE A 109 -3.27 10.83 5.20
N ALA A 110 -2.02 10.60 5.56
CA ALA A 110 -1.41 11.26 6.71
C ALA A 110 0.04 11.60 6.43
N ARG A 111 0.50 12.69 7.02
CA ARG A 111 1.86 13.17 6.89
C ARG A 111 2.74 12.64 8.01
N THR A 112 2.17 12.41 9.20
CA THR A 112 2.91 11.96 10.37
C THR A 112 2.41 10.60 10.83
N LEU A 113 3.25 9.89 11.56
CA LEU A 113 2.85 8.60 12.13
C LEU A 113 1.68 8.75 13.10
N ALA A 114 1.68 9.81 13.90
CA ALA A 114 0.59 10.04 14.87
C ALA A 114 -0.76 10.21 14.16
N GLU A 115 -0.80 10.97 13.09
CA GLU A 115 -2.02 11.13 12.29
C GLU A 115 -2.45 9.81 11.68
N HIS A 116 -1.48 9.05 11.18
CA HIS A 116 -1.76 7.75 10.58
C HIS A 116 -2.32 6.77 11.62
N GLU A 117 -1.73 6.73 12.80
CA GLU A 117 -2.22 5.85 13.87
C GLU A 117 -3.66 6.17 14.26
N ALA A 118 -4.02 7.46 14.29
CA ALA A 118 -5.40 7.86 14.53
C ALA A 118 -6.32 7.37 13.41
N ASN A 119 -5.88 7.47 12.16
CA ASN A 119 -6.64 6.98 11.01
C ASN A 119 -6.79 5.46 11.05
N VAL A 120 -5.74 4.74 11.45
CA VAL A 120 -5.77 3.28 11.59
C VAL A 120 -6.78 2.88 12.68
N ALA A 121 -6.79 3.60 13.80
CA ALA A 121 -7.74 3.32 14.88
C ALA A 121 -9.18 3.47 14.39
N ARG A 122 -9.46 4.52 13.61
CA ARG A 122 -10.80 4.71 13.03
C ARG A 122 -11.16 3.59 12.06
N TRP A 123 -10.20 3.19 11.23
CA TRP A 123 -10.44 2.09 10.29
C TRP A 123 -10.76 0.80 11.03
N ARG A 124 -10.03 0.48 12.09
CA ARG A 124 -10.27 -0.74 12.87
C ARG A 124 -11.65 -0.73 13.53
N GLU A 125 -12.15 0.42 13.94
CA GLU A 125 -13.51 0.52 14.44
C GLU A 125 -14.54 0.26 13.36
N ILE A 126 -14.31 0.78 12.15
CA ILE A 126 -15.18 0.54 10.99
C ILE A 126 -15.18 -0.95 10.65
N GLU A 127 -14.02 -1.58 10.65
CA GLU A 127 -13.91 -3.02 10.42
C GLU A 127 -14.72 -3.82 11.42
N ARG A 128 -14.59 -3.50 12.70
CA ARG A 128 -15.33 -4.21 13.75
C ARG A 128 -16.83 -4.03 13.58
N ALA A 129 -17.26 -2.83 13.21
CA ALA A 129 -18.69 -2.56 12.99
C ALA A 129 -19.22 -3.32 11.78
N GLN A 130 -18.40 -3.54 10.77
CA GLN A 130 -18.78 -4.27 9.57
C GLN A 130 -18.61 -5.78 9.73
N GLY A 131 -17.84 -6.22 10.72
CA GLY A 131 -17.54 -7.63 10.92
C GLY A 131 -16.69 -8.23 9.80
N ALA A 132 -15.90 -7.40 9.12
CA ALA A 132 -15.11 -7.84 7.98
C ALA A 132 -13.64 -7.97 8.35
N ASP A 133 -12.97 -8.96 7.75
CA ASP A 133 -11.53 -9.01 7.75
C ASP A 133 -11.01 -8.06 6.70
N THR A 134 -9.90 -7.43 6.98
CA THR A 134 -9.42 -6.39 6.10
C THR A 134 -7.95 -6.48 5.87
N GLU A 135 -7.49 -5.70 4.89
CA GLU A 135 -6.09 -5.60 4.60
C GLU A 135 -5.37 -4.75 5.64
N SER A 136 -4.07 -4.99 5.77
CA SER A 136 -3.24 -4.22 6.68
C SER A 136 -3.07 -2.78 6.19
N PRO A 137 -2.94 -1.82 7.12
CA PRO A 137 -2.63 -0.45 6.72
C PRO A 137 -1.23 -0.38 6.12
N VAL A 138 -1.05 0.56 5.22
CA VAL A 138 0.30 0.83 4.73
C VAL A 138 1.06 1.61 5.80
N GLN A 139 2.03 0.92 6.45
CA GLN A 139 2.92 1.43 7.35
C GLN A 139 3.27 0.48 8.33
N THR A 140 4.10 0.68 9.20
CA THR A 140 4.12 0.01 10.11
C THR A 140 4.67 0.26 11.17
N ASP A 141 4.77 0.15 12.02
CA ASP A 141 5.26 0.34 13.13
C ASP A 141 5.91 -0.42 13.71
#